data_0bb599923b3a4a64105cac6844c322a2
#
_entry.id   0bb599923b3a4a64105cac6844c322a2
#
_cell.length_a   1.000
_cell.length_b   1.000
_cell.length_c   1.000
_cell.angle_alpha   90.00
_cell.angle_beta   90.00
_cell.angle_gamma   90.00
#
_symmetry.space_group_name_H-M   'P 1'
#
loop_
_entity.id
_entity.type
_entity.pdbx_description
1 polymer ?
#
loop_
_entity_poly.entity_id
_entity_poly.type
_entity_poly.pdbx_seq_one_letter_code
_entity_poly.pdbx_strand_id
1 'polypeptide(L)'
;EKVSKYYSACLFEHALHLPLCTDAKIAEQFSLHLAEEIDGVVMPTIVYGYKSKPLSGGGPLFPGTIDLNGNTLIYLVHDILMELIRDGFTKIFIMNAHFENEAFVVEAMDLVNRETNGAATIVESNWWDPMPEDVIDLIFDKVPFPGWALEHAAVTETSLMLYFAPELCKMDRTVDVVSTNALPYFRYPLKKDDVPESGALASCAYSSAEKGKVIVDKVLPELVNICKKEFNL
;
A
#
# COMPACT_ATOMS: atom_id res chain seq x y z
N GLU A 1 -26.35 6.31 6.21
CA GLU A 1 -25.32 6.85 5.29
C GLU A 1 -24.29 5.77 5.04
N LYS A 2 -24.10 5.38 3.76
CA LYS A 2 -23.12 4.34 3.40
C LYS A 2 -21.72 4.95 3.35
N VAL A 3 -20.74 4.26 3.93
CA VAL A 3 -19.33 4.62 3.82
C VAL A 3 -18.83 4.17 2.45
N SER A 4 -18.30 5.10 1.65
CA SER A 4 -17.62 4.76 0.40
C SER A 4 -16.15 4.49 0.71
N LYS A 5 -15.61 3.42 0.13
CA LYS A 5 -14.20 3.03 0.25
C LYS A 5 -13.55 3.04 -1.10
N TYR A 6 -12.40 3.64 -1.12
CA TYR A 6 -11.61 3.81 -2.30
C TYR A 6 -10.21 3.20 -2.11
N TYR A 7 -9.65 2.60 -3.15
CA TYR A 7 -8.34 1.96 -3.09
C TYR A 7 -7.33 2.68 -3.97
N SER A 8 -6.13 2.86 -3.48
CA SER A 8 -4.99 3.25 -4.29
C SER A 8 -3.91 2.17 -4.19
N ALA A 9 -3.53 1.61 -5.31
CA ALA A 9 -2.48 0.62 -5.41
C ALA A 9 -1.69 0.82 -6.71
N CYS A 10 -0.59 0.09 -6.88
CA CYS A 10 0.29 0.25 -8.03
C CYS A 10 0.47 -1.08 -8.77
N LEU A 11 0.62 -1.05 -10.09
CA LEU A 11 1.23 -2.13 -10.85
C LEU A 11 2.73 -1.93 -10.81
N PHE A 12 3.38 -2.58 -9.85
CA PHE A 12 4.76 -2.36 -9.53
C PHE A 12 5.54 -3.68 -9.47
N GLU A 13 6.81 -3.63 -9.80
CA GLU A 13 7.68 -4.77 -9.60
C GLU A 13 7.84 -5.06 -8.11
N HIS A 14 7.65 -6.32 -7.71
CA HIS A 14 7.79 -6.84 -6.36
C HIS A 14 8.68 -8.08 -6.37
N ALA A 15 9.92 -7.90 -6.81
CA ALA A 15 10.89 -8.96 -7.01
C ALA A 15 10.41 -10.04 -8.01
N LEU A 16 11.06 -11.20 -8.02
CA LEU A 16 10.76 -12.26 -8.97
C LEU A 16 9.66 -13.21 -8.49
N HIS A 17 9.29 -13.14 -7.22
CA HIS A 17 8.41 -14.11 -6.57
C HIS A 17 6.99 -13.60 -6.33
N LEU A 18 6.75 -12.28 -6.34
CA LEU A 18 5.43 -11.70 -6.21
C LEU A 18 4.89 -11.18 -7.55
N PRO A 19 3.56 -11.12 -7.73
CA PRO A 19 2.95 -10.59 -8.95
C PRO A 19 3.05 -9.07 -8.99
N LEU A 20 2.97 -8.48 -10.19
CA LEU A 20 2.95 -7.02 -10.38
C LEU A 20 1.74 -6.35 -9.68
N CYS A 21 0.70 -7.09 -9.37
CA CYS A 21 -0.49 -6.57 -8.70
C CYS A 21 -0.46 -6.72 -7.17
N THR A 22 0.70 -6.89 -6.55
CA THR A 22 0.85 -7.10 -5.10
C THR A 22 0.15 -6.01 -4.30
N ASP A 23 0.50 -4.74 -4.50
CA ASP A 23 -0.14 -3.61 -3.80
C ASP A 23 -1.65 -3.57 -4.04
N ALA A 24 -2.06 -3.75 -5.31
CA ALA A 24 -3.46 -3.75 -5.68
C ALA A 24 -4.25 -4.86 -4.96
N LYS A 25 -3.65 -6.05 -4.87
CA LYS A 25 -4.29 -7.19 -4.21
C LYS A 25 -4.35 -6.99 -2.69
N ILE A 26 -3.30 -6.49 -2.07
CA ILE A 26 -3.28 -6.19 -0.63
C ILE A 26 -4.32 -5.12 -0.30
N ALA A 27 -4.33 -3.98 -1.02
CA ALA A 27 -5.31 -2.92 -0.82
C ALA A 27 -6.75 -3.42 -1.00
N GLU A 28 -7.02 -4.20 -2.06
CA GLU A 28 -8.33 -4.81 -2.32
C GLU A 28 -8.78 -5.66 -1.13
N GLN A 29 -7.93 -6.57 -0.66
CA GLN A 29 -8.31 -7.52 0.37
C GLN A 29 -8.55 -6.84 1.73
N PHE A 30 -7.66 -5.95 2.17
CA PHE A 30 -7.90 -5.17 3.40
C PHE A 30 -9.20 -4.40 3.32
N SER A 31 -9.50 -3.84 2.18
CA SER A 31 -10.70 -3.05 2.03
C SER A 31 -11.98 -3.87 1.94
N LEU A 32 -11.96 -5.06 1.33
CA LEU A 32 -13.09 -5.98 1.37
C LEU A 32 -13.39 -6.39 2.82
N HIS A 33 -12.39 -6.81 3.58
CA HIS A 33 -12.55 -7.15 4.99
C HIS A 33 -13.04 -5.96 5.84
N LEU A 34 -12.43 -4.77 5.63
CA LEU A 34 -12.88 -3.57 6.33
C LEU A 34 -14.33 -3.20 5.96
N ALA A 35 -14.77 -3.47 4.70
CA ALA A 35 -16.14 -3.21 4.26
C ALA A 35 -17.16 -4.08 4.99
N GLU A 36 -16.85 -5.35 5.19
CA GLU A 36 -17.71 -6.27 5.92
C GLU A 36 -17.95 -5.80 7.37
N GLU A 37 -16.89 -5.28 8.03
CA GLU A 37 -16.95 -4.84 9.42
C GLU A 37 -17.73 -3.54 9.65
N ILE A 38 -17.84 -2.66 8.65
CA ILE A 38 -18.46 -1.34 8.82
C ILE A 38 -19.61 -1.09 7.82
N ASP A 39 -20.17 -2.11 7.21
CA ASP A 39 -21.25 -2.03 6.19
C ASP A 39 -20.94 -0.99 5.08
N GLY A 40 -19.75 -1.10 4.49
CA GLY A 40 -19.26 -0.13 3.51
C GLY A 40 -19.37 -0.61 2.07
N VAL A 41 -19.39 0.32 1.12
CA VAL A 41 -19.30 0.07 -0.31
C VAL A 41 -17.85 0.11 -0.76
N VAL A 42 -17.44 -0.87 -1.54
CA VAL A 42 -16.09 -1.02 -2.07
C VAL A 42 -16.05 -0.57 -3.53
N MET A 43 -15.19 0.41 -3.86
CA MET A 43 -15.01 0.90 -5.23
C MET A 43 -13.95 0.07 -5.97
N PRO A 44 -13.92 0.05 -7.31
CA PRO A 44 -12.84 -0.59 -8.06
C PRO A 44 -11.46 -0.03 -7.69
N THR A 45 -10.47 -0.91 -7.57
CA THR A 45 -9.08 -0.54 -7.23
C THR A 45 -8.46 0.32 -8.33
N ILE A 46 -7.81 1.43 -7.97
CA ILE A 46 -6.85 2.09 -8.87
C ILE A 46 -5.58 1.26 -8.87
N VAL A 47 -5.27 0.67 -10.01
CA VAL A 47 -4.12 -0.23 -10.16
C VAL A 47 -2.84 0.50 -10.61
N TYR A 48 -2.89 1.79 -10.84
CA TYR A 48 -1.73 2.60 -11.25
C TYR A 48 -1.48 3.67 -10.21
N GLY A 49 -0.25 3.76 -9.71
CA GLY A 49 0.18 4.70 -8.69
C GLY A 49 1.45 5.47 -9.05
N TYR A 50 1.99 6.20 -8.09
CA TYR A 50 3.21 6.97 -8.26
C TYR A 50 4.43 6.02 -8.33
N LYS A 51 5.44 6.43 -9.05
CA LYS A 51 6.71 5.72 -9.18
C LYS A 51 7.47 5.63 -7.85
N SER A 52 8.25 4.58 -7.66
CA SER A 52 9.18 4.52 -6.52
C SER A 52 10.14 5.71 -6.52
N LYS A 53 10.49 6.14 -5.30
CA LYS A 53 11.55 7.13 -5.10
C LYS A 53 12.90 6.59 -5.59
N PRO A 54 13.81 7.47 -5.99
CA PRO A 54 15.18 7.06 -6.26
C PRO A 54 15.76 6.28 -5.09
N LEU A 55 16.43 5.17 -5.39
CA LEU A 55 17.08 4.30 -4.38
C LEU A 55 16.10 3.55 -3.46
N SER A 56 14.81 3.48 -3.84
CA SER A 56 13.75 2.75 -3.18
C SER A 56 12.97 1.95 -4.22
N GLY A 57 12.88 0.64 -4.10
CA GLY A 57 12.11 -0.26 -4.97
C GLY A 57 12.45 -0.31 -6.46
N GLY A 58 13.32 0.57 -6.94
CA GLY A 58 13.85 0.53 -8.31
C GLY A 58 12.90 0.84 -9.47
N GLY A 59 11.61 0.85 -9.26
CA GLY A 59 10.54 1.28 -10.16
C GLY A 59 10.79 1.14 -11.66
N PRO A 60 11.05 2.25 -12.36
CA PRO A 60 11.18 2.26 -13.81
C PRO A 60 12.41 1.50 -14.34
N LEU A 61 13.29 0.99 -13.48
CA LEU A 61 14.42 0.14 -13.89
C LEU A 61 13.98 -1.29 -14.22
N PHE A 62 12.76 -1.69 -13.83
CA PHE A 62 12.25 -3.05 -14.01
C PHE A 62 11.13 -3.10 -15.05
N PRO A 63 11.22 -4.04 -16.03
CA PRO A 63 10.17 -4.26 -17.00
C PRO A 63 8.86 -4.72 -16.32
N GLY A 64 7.74 -4.16 -16.73
CA GLY A 64 6.42 -4.49 -16.20
C GLY A 64 5.88 -3.47 -15.19
N THR A 65 6.73 -2.64 -14.60
CA THR A 65 6.31 -1.48 -13.83
C THR A 65 5.65 -0.44 -14.75
N ILE A 66 4.44 -0.02 -14.38
CA ILE A 66 3.70 1.05 -15.05
C ILE A 66 3.31 2.06 -13.99
N ASP A 67 4.00 3.19 -13.98
CA ASP A 67 3.82 4.25 -13.01
C ASP A 67 3.20 5.53 -13.60
N LEU A 68 2.65 6.36 -12.72
CA LEU A 68 2.11 7.67 -13.04
C LEU A 68 3.05 8.77 -12.57
N ASN A 69 2.98 9.93 -13.24
CA ASN A 69 3.53 11.15 -12.66
C ASN A 69 2.67 11.62 -11.49
N GLY A 70 3.27 12.27 -10.48
CA GLY A 70 2.57 12.74 -9.30
C GLY A 70 1.33 13.58 -9.61
N ASN A 71 1.43 14.54 -10.53
CA ASN A 71 0.27 15.34 -10.95
C ASN A 71 -0.86 14.50 -11.55
N THR A 72 -0.52 13.45 -12.31
CA THR A 72 -1.55 12.55 -12.88
C THR A 72 -2.28 11.80 -11.78
N LEU A 73 -1.56 11.32 -10.77
CA LEU A 73 -2.16 10.64 -9.62
C LEU A 73 -3.02 11.61 -8.80
N ILE A 74 -2.53 12.83 -8.52
CA ILE A 74 -3.31 13.86 -7.81
C ILE A 74 -4.62 14.13 -8.53
N TYR A 75 -4.60 14.41 -9.83
CA TYR A 75 -5.82 14.70 -10.59
C TYR A 75 -6.77 13.50 -10.70
N LEU A 76 -6.23 12.29 -10.85
CA LEU A 76 -7.06 11.08 -10.88
C LEU A 76 -7.82 10.89 -9.57
N VAL A 77 -7.11 10.98 -8.42
CA VAL A 77 -7.72 10.84 -7.10
C VAL A 77 -8.69 11.99 -6.82
N HIS A 78 -8.29 13.23 -7.16
CA HIS A 78 -9.13 14.40 -7.04
C HIS A 78 -10.47 14.23 -7.78
N ASP A 79 -10.43 13.90 -9.08
CA ASP A 79 -11.64 13.75 -9.90
C ASP A 79 -12.58 12.69 -9.33
N ILE A 80 -12.03 11.56 -8.87
CA ILE A 80 -12.83 10.49 -8.27
C ILE A 80 -13.47 10.94 -6.96
N LEU A 81 -12.73 11.62 -6.09
CA LEU A 81 -13.25 12.13 -4.83
C LEU A 81 -14.36 13.17 -5.07
N MET A 82 -14.18 14.07 -6.03
CA MET A 82 -15.19 15.06 -6.42
C MET A 82 -16.48 14.40 -6.91
N GLU A 83 -16.39 13.35 -7.74
CA GLU A 83 -17.53 12.62 -8.21
C GLU A 83 -18.26 11.87 -7.08
N LEU A 84 -17.52 11.26 -6.15
CA LEU A 84 -18.11 10.61 -4.97
C LEU A 84 -18.86 11.62 -4.09
N ILE A 85 -18.27 12.79 -3.84
CA ILE A 85 -18.93 13.85 -3.06
C ILE A 85 -20.16 14.38 -3.77
N ARG A 86 -20.08 14.60 -5.08
CA ARG A 86 -21.25 15.00 -5.90
C ARG A 86 -22.39 13.97 -5.78
N ASP A 87 -22.07 12.69 -5.73
CA ASP A 87 -23.03 11.61 -5.60
C ASP A 87 -23.54 11.40 -4.14
N GLY A 88 -23.09 12.27 -3.21
CA GLY A 88 -23.57 12.31 -1.83
C GLY A 88 -22.79 11.45 -0.83
N PHE A 89 -21.61 10.95 -1.19
CA PHE A 89 -20.75 10.28 -0.22
C PHE A 89 -20.05 11.32 0.66
N THR A 90 -20.27 11.22 1.96
CA THR A 90 -19.69 12.14 2.97
C THR A 90 -18.67 11.48 3.89
N LYS A 91 -18.47 10.18 3.75
CA LYS A 91 -17.53 9.37 4.53
C LYS A 91 -16.73 8.50 3.56
N ILE A 92 -15.48 8.87 3.32
CA ILE A 92 -14.63 8.24 2.31
C ILE A 92 -13.35 7.75 2.99
N PHE A 93 -13.03 6.46 2.85
CA PHE A 93 -11.78 5.89 3.33
C PHE A 93 -10.92 5.45 2.15
N ILE A 94 -9.67 5.89 2.10
CA ILE A 94 -8.69 5.51 1.08
C ILE A 94 -7.69 4.54 1.72
N MET A 95 -7.71 3.28 1.26
CA MET A 95 -6.74 2.27 1.65
C MET A 95 -5.55 2.34 0.69
N ASN A 96 -4.39 2.74 1.17
CA ASN A 96 -3.17 2.75 0.38
C ASN A 96 -2.30 1.52 0.70
N ALA A 97 -1.65 0.99 -0.33
CA ALA A 97 -0.72 -0.13 -0.21
C ALA A 97 0.61 0.12 -0.95
N HIS A 98 0.83 1.32 -1.46
CA HIS A 98 2.10 1.69 -2.07
C HIS A 98 2.68 2.93 -1.38
N PHE A 99 3.88 2.77 -0.79
CA PHE A 99 4.51 3.74 0.10
C PHE A 99 4.60 5.15 -0.51
N GLU A 100 4.89 5.25 -1.79
CA GLU A 100 5.09 6.53 -2.46
C GLU A 100 3.81 7.25 -2.88
N ASN A 101 2.65 6.60 -2.83
CA ASN A 101 1.37 7.25 -3.18
C ASN A 101 0.92 8.28 -2.14
N GLU A 102 1.20 8.04 -0.87
CA GLU A 102 0.66 8.79 0.28
C GLU A 102 0.69 10.31 0.07
N ALA A 103 1.85 10.89 -0.23
CA ALA A 103 1.98 12.34 -0.37
C ALA A 103 1.09 12.93 -1.47
N PHE A 104 0.87 12.21 -2.56
CA PHE A 104 0.05 12.67 -3.68
C PHE A 104 -1.44 12.45 -3.43
N VAL A 105 -1.79 11.39 -2.72
CA VAL A 105 -3.17 11.14 -2.26
C VAL A 105 -3.58 12.20 -1.26
N VAL A 106 -2.74 12.51 -0.27
CA VAL A 106 -3.00 13.57 0.73
C VAL A 106 -3.13 14.94 0.07
N GLU A 107 -2.31 15.28 -0.94
CA GLU A 107 -2.46 16.51 -1.71
C GLU A 107 -3.82 16.56 -2.42
N ALA A 108 -4.24 15.48 -3.07
CA ALA A 108 -5.55 15.41 -3.71
C ALA A 108 -6.70 15.60 -2.69
N MET A 109 -6.58 15.00 -1.50
CA MET A 109 -7.56 15.18 -0.41
C MET A 109 -7.64 16.65 0.05
N ASP A 110 -6.49 17.33 0.19
CA ASP A 110 -6.46 18.74 0.58
C ASP A 110 -7.12 19.64 -0.47
N LEU A 111 -6.83 19.42 -1.76
CA LEU A 111 -7.46 20.15 -2.86
C LEU A 111 -8.99 19.97 -2.84
N VAL A 112 -9.47 18.74 -2.75
CA VAL A 112 -10.91 18.43 -2.67
C VAL A 112 -11.53 19.04 -1.43
N ASN A 113 -10.87 18.95 -0.28
CA ASN A 113 -11.38 19.55 0.96
C ASN A 113 -11.57 21.08 0.83
N ARG A 114 -10.62 21.78 0.20
CA ARG A 114 -10.73 23.22 -0.06
C ARG A 114 -11.84 23.55 -1.05
N GLU A 115 -11.92 22.85 -2.16
CA GLU A 115 -12.91 23.08 -3.21
C GLU A 115 -14.35 22.83 -2.76
N THR A 116 -14.54 21.84 -1.90
CA THR A 116 -15.86 21.43 -1.38
C THR A 116 -16.22 22.07 -0.05
N ASN A 117 -15.34 22.89 0.54
CA ASN A 117 -15.49 23.45 1.89
C ASN A 117 -15.76 22.37 2.95
N GLY A 118 -15.06 21.24 2.87
CA GLY A 118 -15.19 20.16 3.84
C GLY A 118 -16.49 19.37 3.75
N ALA A 119 -17.05 19.20 2.56
CA ALA A 119 -18.33 18.50 2.37
C ALA A 119 -18.29 17.00 2.75
N ALA A 120 -17.09 16.40 2.83
CA ALA A 120 -16.90 15.00 3.22
C ALA A 120 -15.74 14.86 4.21
N THR A 121 -15.83 13.89 5.09
CA THR A 121 -14.68 13.39 5.86
C THR A 121 -13.96 12.35 4.99
N ILE A 122 -12.73 12.66 4.63
CA ILE A 122 -11.88 11.78 3.83
C ILE A 122 -10.73 11.34 4.71
N VAL A 123 -10.54 10.03 4.85
CA VAL A 123 -9.45 9.41 5.63
C VAL A 123 -8.60 8.59 4.67
N GLU A 124 -7.30 8.76 4.74
CA GLU A 124 -6.32 7.88 4.09
C GLU A 124 -5.53 7.16 5.16
N SER A 125 -5.21 5.90 4.93
CA SER A 125 -4.29 5.12 5.75
C SER A 125 -3.60 4.08 4.90
N ASN A 126 -2.30 3.95 5.09
CA ASN A 126 -1.57 2.79 4.62
C ASN A 126 -1.96 1.58 5.48
N TRP A 127 -1.99 0.38 4.89
CA TRP A 127 -2.35 -0.82 5.67
C TRP A 127 -1.39 -1.09 6.83
N TRP A 128 -0.14 -0.61 6.77
CA TRP A 128 0.89 -0.81 7.79
C TRP A 128 0.90 0.25 8.90
N ASP A 129 0.33 1.45 8.68
CA ASP A 129 0.40 2.55 9.66
C ASP A 129 -0.23 2.19 11.02
N PRO A 130 -1.39 1.52 11.07
CA PRO A 130 -2.00 1.15 12.34
C PRO A 130 -1.45 -0.17 12.91
N MET A 131 -0.35 -0.72 12.36
CA MET A 131 0.21 -1.98 12.86
C MET A 131 0.84 -1.77 14.24
N PRO A 132 0.40 -2.52 15.27
CA PRO A 132 1.00 -2.46 16.60
C PRO A 132 2.47 -2.90 16.60
N GLU A 133 3.31 -2.27 17.44
CA GLU A 133 4.76 -2.57 17.51
C GLU A 133 5.05 -4.03 17.86
N ASP A 134 4.25 -4.63 18.75
CA ASP A 134 4.40 -6.05 19.13
C ASP A 134 4.13 -7.00 17.96
N VAL A 135 3.35 -6.59 16.97
CA VAL A 135 3.13 -7.34 15.73
C VAL A 135 4.36 -7.29 14.83
N ILE A 136 5.05 -6.15 14.76
CA ILE A 136 6.31 -6.03 14.03
C ILE A 136 7.34 -7.01 14.59
N ASP A 137 7.51 -7.04 15.92
CA ASP A 137 8.42 -7.96 16.60
C ASP A 137 8.07 -9.43 16.32
N LEU A 138 6.78 -9.74 16.29
CA LEU A 138 6.30 -11.10 16.01
C LEU A 138 6.55 -11.53 14.55
N ILE A 139 6.35 -10.61 13.59
CA ILE A 139 6.54 -10.89 12.15
C ILE A 139 8.02 -10.99 11.82
N PHE A 140 8.87 -10.14 12.42
CA PHE A 140 10.31 -10.10 12.18
C PHE A 140 11.13 -10.88 13.23
N ASP A 141 10.55 -11.94 13.81
CA ASP A 141 11.15 -12.78 14.85
C ASP A 141 12.48 -13.47 14.46
N LYS A 142 12.75 -13.62 13.16
CA LYS A 142 13.92 -14.31 12.59
C LYS A 142 14.86 -13.40 11.79
N VAL A 143 14.38 -12.24 11.37
CA VAL A 143 15.15 -11.26 10.60
C VAL A 143 14.87 -9.86 11.13
N PRO A 144 15.82 -8.92 11.08
CA PRO A 144 15.56 -7.56 11.54
C PRO A 144 14.51 -6.86 10.66
N PHE A 145 13.66 -6.05 11.29
CA PHE A 145 12.76 -5.17 10.55
C PHE A 145 13.56 -4.10 9.80
N PRO A 146 13.47 -4.02 8.46
CA PRO A 146 14.28 -3.10 7.67
C PRO A 146 13.78 -1.64 7.72
N GLY A 147 12.62 -1.40 8.31
CA GLY A 147 11.86 -0.15 8.21
C GLY A 147 10.95 -0.13 6.97
N TRP A 148 9.81 0.56 7.06
CA TRP A 148 8.79 0.57 6.01
C TRP A 148 9.30 1.05 4.65
N ALA A 149 10.24 1.98 4.61
CA ALA A 149 10.84 2.46 3.37
C ALA A 149 11.67 1.41 2.61
N LEU A 150 12.05 0.31 3.25
CA LEU A 150 12.82 -0.80 2.69
C LEU A 150 12.05 -2.13 2.73
N GLU A 151 10.84 -2.14 3.27
CA GLU A 151 9.96 -3.30 3.28
C GLU A 151 9.25 -3.42 1.92
N HIS A 152 10.00 -3.77 0.88
CA HIS A 152 9.54 -3.97 -0.48
C HIS A 152 9.85 -5.39 -0.95
N ALA A 153 8.81 -6.12 -1.32
CA ALA A 153 8.84 -7.54 -1.64
C ALA A 153 9.49 -8.39 -0.52
N ALA A 154 9.41 -7.94 0.73
CA ALA A 154 10.04 -8.55 1.88
C ALA A 154 9.05 -9.38 2.71
N VAL A 155 9.24 -9.47 4.03
CA VAL A 155 8.48 -10.42 4.88
C VAL A 155 6.99 -10.12 4.93
N THR A 156 6.59 -8.85 5.08
CA THR A 156 5.17 -8.50 5.29
C THR A 156 4.35 -8.66 4.01
N GLU A 157 4.79 -8.08 2.91
CA GLU A 157 4.08 -8.18 1.63
C GLU A 157 4.04 -9.62 1.13
N THR A 158 5.16 -10.35 1.22
CA THR A 158 5.20 -11.77 0.84
C THR A 158 4.24 -12.58 1.72
N SER A 159 4.21 -12.33 3.03
CA SER A 159 3.30 -13.04 3.94
C SER A 159 1.82 -12.74 3.66
N LEU A 160 1.49 -11.47 3.41
CA LEU A 160 0.14 -11.08 3.03
C LEU A 160 -0.29 -11.73 1.70
N MET A 161 0.60 -11.75 0.70
CA MET A 161 0.30 -12.39 -0.57
C MET A 161 0.17 -13.90 -0.44
N LEU A 162 0.97 -14.56 0.39
CA LEU A 162 0.81 -15.98 0.70
C LEU A 162 -0.51 -16.27 1.41
N TYR A 163 -1.03 -15.34 2.18
CA TYR A 163 -2.34 -15.47 2.84
C TYR A 163 -3.50 -15.18 1.89
N PHE A 164 -3.44 -14.10 1.10
CA PHE A 164 -4.55 -13.64 0.25
C PHE A 164 -4.64 -14.33 -1.10
N ALA A 165 -3.49 -14.65 -1.73
CA ALA A 165 -3.41 -15.17 -3.08
C ALA A 165 -2.14 -16.03 -3.29
N PRO A 166 -2.00 -17.15 -2.56
CA PRO A 166 -0.80 -17.99 -2.62
C PRO A 166 -0.51 -18.55 -4.02
N GLU A 167 -1.53 -18.72 -4.84
CA GLU A 167 -1.42 -19.22 -6.22
C GLU A 167 -0.68 -18.25 -7.15
N LEU A 168 -0.60 -16.95 -6.78
CA LEU A 168 0.12 -15.93 -7.53
C LEU A 168 1.60 -15.83 -7.12
N CYS A 169 1.98 -16.41 -5.96
CA CYS A 169 3.34 -16.36 -5.44
C CYS A 169 4.21 -17.44 -6.08
N LYS A 170 5.45 -17.11 -6.46
CA LYS A 170 6.46 -18.00 -7.04
C LYS A 170 7.63 -18.15 -6.09
N MET A 171 7.39 -18.82 -4.96
CA MET A 171 8.37 -18.92 -3.86
C MET A 171 9.68 -19.64 -4.24
N ASP A 172 9.67 -20.41 -5.33
CA ASP A 172 10.88 -20.99 -5.93
C ASP A 172 11.79 -19.94 -6.61
N ARG A 173 11.33 -18.69 -6.76
CA ARG A 173 12.06 -17.56 -7.35
C ARG A 173 12.52 -16.52 -6.35
N THR A 174 12.38 -16.81 -5.06
CA THR A 174 12.89 -15.90 -4.02
C THR A 174 14.40 -15.75 -4.12
N VAL A 175 14.87 -14.53 -3.92
CA VAL A 175 16.30 -14.24 -3.84
C VAL A 175 16.58 -13.70 -2.44
N ASP A 176 17.57 -14.26 -1.77
CA ASP A 176 17.99 -13.75 -0.47
C ASP A 176 18.75 -12.44 -0.67
N VAL A 177 18.24 -11.39 -0.07
CA VAL A 177 18.77 -10.02 -0.19
C VAL A 177 19.20 -9.56 1.19
N VAL A 178 20.43 -9.09 1.29
CA VAL A 178 20.86 -8.36 2.48
C VAL A 178 20.29 -6.96 2.39
N SER A 179 19.49 -6.56 3.39
CA SER A 179 18.91 -5.22 3.45
C SER A 179 20.00 -4.16 3.29
N THR A 180 19.78 -3.23 2.37
CA THR A 180 20.60 -2.04 2.21
C THR A 180 20.12 -0.96 3.17
N ASN A 181 21.03 -0.12 3.64
CA ASN A 181 20.61 1.06 4.41
C ASN A 181 20.01 2.10 3.46
N ALA A 182 18.85 2.66 3.84
CA ALA A 182 18.31 3.80 3.13
C ALA A 182 19.33 4.96 3.13
N LEU A 183 19.57 5.56 1.99
CA LEU A 183 20.43 6.73 1.89
C LEU A 183 19.68 7.97 2.38
N PRO A 184 20.36 8.92 3.03
CA PRO A 184 19.73 10.12 3.57
C PRO A 184 19.47 11.21 2.49
N TYR A 185 19.43 10.82 1.22
CA TYR A 185 19.20 11.72 0.08
C TYR A 185 18.65 10.97 -1.12
N PHE A 186 18.06 11.71 -2.06
CA PHE A 186 17.66 11.22 -3.37
C PHE A 186 18.58 11.75 -4.45
N ARG A 187 18.82 10.95 -5.50
CA ARG A 187 19.69 11.31 -6.60
C ARG A 187 19.09 10.90 -7.95
N TYR A 188 19.16 11.79 -8.89
CA TYR A 188 18.95 11.52 -10.31
C TYR A 188 20.22 11.85 -11.12
N PRO A 189 20.51 11.17 -12.23
CA PRO A 189 19.79 10.02 -12.77
C PRO A 189 19.99 8.76 -11.92
N LEU A 190 19.01 7.84 -11.98
CA LEU A 190 19.14 6.50 -11.41
C LEU A 190 20.19 5.70 -12.17
N LYS A 191 20.95 4.87 -11.46
CA LYS A 191 21.89 3.91 -12.04
C LYS A 191 21.36 2.51 -11.78
N LYS A 192 21.65 1.59 -12.70
CA LYS A 192 21.21 0.19 -12.56
C LYS A 192 21.67 -0.44 -11.25
N ASP A 193 22.84 -0.06 -10.76
CA ASP A 193 23.44 -0.60 -9.52
C ASP A 193 22.92 0.08 -8.24
N ASP A 194 22.01 1.05 -8.36
CA ASP A 194 21.42 1.75 -7.20
C ASP A 194 20.42 0.86 -6.41
N VAL A 195 19.89 -0.18 -7.05
CA VAL A 195 18.95 -1.13 -6.46
C VAL A 195 19.38 -2.56 -6.74
N PRO A 196 19.00 -3.54 -5.90
CA PRO A 196 19.30 -4.93 -6.17
C PRO A 196 18.73 -5.40 -7.51
N GLU A 197 19.43 -6.27 -8.22
CA GLU A 197 18.99 -6.81 -9.52
C GLU A 197 17.67 -7.58 -9.41
N SER A 198 17.36 -8.11 -8.23
CA SER A 198 16.12 -8.81 -7.94
C SER A 198 14.90 -7.87 -7.75
N GLY A 199 15.13 -6.58 -7.52
CA GLY A 199 14.09 -5.62 -7.12
C GLY A 199 13.74 -5.63 -5.63
N ALA A 200 13.92 -6.74 -4.91
CA ALA A 200 13.67 -6.79 -3.48
C ALA A 200 14.64 -5.91 -2.70
N LEU A 201 14.14 -5.13 -1.72
CA LEU A 201 14.98 -4.27 -0.90
C LEU A 201 15.40 -4.91 0.43
N ALA A 202 14.68 -5.94 0.86
CA ALA A 202 15.00 -6.71 2.05
C ALA A 202 14.67 -8.18 1.83
N SER A 203 15.14 -9.04 2.76
CA SER A 203 14.87 -10.47 2.71
C SER A 203 13.39 -10.77 2.89
N CYS A 204 12.84 -11.69 2.08
CA CYS A 204 11.53 -12.31 2.29
C CYS A 204 11.64 -13.67 3.03
N ALA A 205 12.83 -14.00 3.53
CA ALA A 205 13.02 -15.23 4.30
C ALA A 205 12.08 -15.27 5.52
N TYR A 206 11.56 -16.46 5.81
CA TYR A 206 10.60 -16.69 6.90
C TYR A 206 9.22 -16.03 6.71
N SER A 207 8.89 -15.57 5.51
CA SER A 207 7.51 -15.23 5.15
C SER A 207 6.60 -16.45 5.18
N SER A 208 5.36 -16.29 5.63
CA SER A 208 4.39 -17.37 5.62
C SER A 208 2.95 -16.83 5.61
N ALA A 209 2.00 -17.67 5.17
CA ALA A 209 0.58 -17.34 5.22
C ALA A 209 0.09 -17.11 6.66
N GLU A 210 0.66 -17.80 7.64
CA GLU A 210 0.34 -17.61 9.07
C GLU A 210 0.73 -16.20 9.53
N LYS A 211 1.90 -15.70 9.14
CA LYS A 211 2.31 -14.32 9.41
C LYS A 211 1.38 -13.32 8.72
N GLY A 212 1.02 -13.58 7.47
CA GLY A 212 0.04 -12.78 6.75
C GLY A 212 -1.31 -12.72 7.47
N LYS A 213 -1.79 -13.86 7.95
CA LYS A 213 -3.01 -13.92 8.78
C LYS A 213 -2.88 -13.10 10.07
N VAL A 214 -1.76 -13.21 10.77
CA VAL A 214 -1.50 -12.43 11.99
C VAL A 214 -1.55 -10.92 11.71
N ILE A 215 -0.94 -10.47 10.60
CA ILE A 215 -1.01 -9.06 10.18
C ILE A 215 -2.47 -8.65 10.00
N VAL A 216 -3.25 -9.40 9.24
CA VAL A 216 -4.67 -9.06 8.99
C VAL A 216 -5.47 -9.04 10.29
N ASP A 217 -5.34 -10.08 11.13
CA ASP A 217 -6.07 -10.20 12.39
C ASP A 217 -5.78 -9.05 13.37
N LYS A 218 -4.63 -8.40 13.26
CA LYS A 218 -4.20 -7.32 14.16
C LYS A 218 -4.41 -5.93 13.58
N VAL A 219 -4.18 -5.77 12.28
CA VAL A 219 -4.32 -4.48 11.61
C VAL A 219 -5.78 -4.13 11.31
N LEU A 220 -6.59 -5.10 10.90
CA LEU A 220 -7.98 -4.86 10.55
C LEU A 220 -8.82 -4.23 11.69
N PRO A 221 -8.73 -4.69 12.96
CA PRO A 221 -9.44 -4.03 14.06
C PRO A 221 -9.03 -2.56 14.25
N GLU A 222 -7.77 -2.22 14.04
CA GLU A 222 -7.30 -0.84 14.17
C GLU A 222 -7.85 0.05 13.04
N LEU A 223 -7.89 -0.46 11.80
CA LEU A 223 -8.54 0.22 10.68
C LEU A 223 -10.05 0.43 10.94
N VAL A 224 -10.71 -0.56 11.52
CA VAL A 224 -12.13 -0.46 11.95
C VAL A 224 -12.29 0.63 13.01
N ASN A 225 -11.38 0.68 14.00
CA ASN A 225 -11.39 1.71 15.05
C ASN A 225 -11.22 3.12 14.47
N ILE A 226 -10.30 3.30 13.51
CA ILE A 226 -10.14 4.56 12.77
C ILE A 226 -11.45 4.95 12.10
N CYS A 227 -12.06 4.05 11.34
CA CYS A 227 -13.33 4.33 10.67
C CYS A 227 -14.45 4.69 11.65
N LYS A 228 -14.59 3.94 12.75
CA LYS A 228 -15.61 4.22 13.77
C LYS A 228 -15.43 5.58 14.40
N LYS A 229 -14.18 5.94 14.72
CA LYS A 229 -13.85 7.24 15.31
C LYS A 229 -14.10 8.39 14.35
N GLU A 230 -13.53 8.34 13.15
CA GLU A 230 -13.55 9.46 12.22
C GLU A 230 -14.91 9.63 11.52
N PHE A 231 -15.68 8.57 11.38
CA PHE A 231 -16.98 8.58 10.73
C PHE A 231 -18.16 8.53 11.69
N ASN A 232 -17.92 8.47 13.00
CA ASN A 232 -18.96 8.36 14.03
C ASN A 232 -19.93 7.19 13.75
N LEU A 233 -19.37 5.98 13.59
CA LEU A 233 -20.12 4.74 13.35
C LEU A 233 -20.45 4.00 14.63
#